data_5e141b7271d603d422302cbda16c1abc
#
_entry.id   5e141b7271d603d422302cbda16c1abc
#
_cell.length_a   1.000
_cell.length_b   1.000
_cell.length_c   1.000
_cell.angle_alpha   90.00
_cell.angle_beta   90.00
_cell.angle_gamma   90.00
#
_symmetry.space_group_name_H-M   'P 1'
#
loop_
_entity.id
_entity.type
_entity.pdbx_description
1 polymer ?
#
loop_
_entity_poly.entity_id
_entity_poly.type
_entity_poly.pdbx_seq_one_letter_code
_entity_poly.pdbx_strand_id
1 'polypeptide(L)'
;MGKKIFEVYLAKEGIPNNEAYAKLDLPASLWELWDALDKVRLQTDDILYMEIEDYDAFEYLSPHLDGLDISLNELNDLAAQLAALDEVQEAAFEGLFSMEVQRKVNANGGVITLQDLRDLAVSAKTDCYHVVEAADDAQLGRFYAENEFIPELDGISDEVFEMLDFAGIGRMMRCSENGVFVNSLYVLRDGELTTAPPVQKALPEKPGYLFRLTLGLHPDIGDARTVTLDLPAAEAELLDAQEQLGVEGWEGVTVIDYDGIIPYAADFTDLPMELDEFNVLAAAVRDMPSPEKQLPKLKALLKQFEVQDIATAISLTECLDDYVLTPDLSSPQETAIDHLRFMTDDHSAELLLSHVNLYAYGCDIIKEDNATLSPYGLLHRADYQPMLSPMQETQKMEMKMK
;
A
#
# COMPACT_ATOMS: atom_id res chain seq x y z
N MET A 1 1.04 9.79 4.47
CA MET A 1 1.29 8.43 3.91
C MET A 1 2.03 7.61 4.95
N GLY A 2 1.58 6.39 5.22
CA GLY A 2 2.25 5.47 6.13
C GLY A 2 3.62 5.03 5.57
N LYS A 3 4.44 4.40 6.43
CA LYS A 3 5.73 3.81 6.01
C LYS A 3 5.47 2.65 5.05
N LYS A 4 6.00 2.72 3.82
CA LYS A 4 6.02 1.60 2.87
C LYS A 4 6.92 0.48 3.41
N ILE A 5 6.49 -0.76 3.28
CA ILE A 5 7.25 -1.95 3.70
C ILE A 5 7.53 -2.85 2.51
N PHE A 6 6.52 -3.12 1.68
CA PHE A 6 6.65 -3.93 0.47
C PHE A 6 6.05 -3.20 -0.72
N GLU A 7 6.59 -3.45 -1.92
CA GLU A 7 5.90 -3.20 -3.17
C GLU A 7 5.56 -4.55 -3.80
N VAL A 8 4.29 -4.74 -4.15
CA VAL A 8 3.85 -5.98 -4.79
C VAL A 8 3.38 -5.74 -6.22
N TYR A 9 3.74 -6.65 -7.10
CA TYR A 9 3.19 -6.80 -8.43
C TYR A 9 2.06 -7.82 -8.38
N LEU A 10 0.89 -7.45 -8.88
CA LEU A 10 -0.32 -8.27 -8.92
C LEU A 10 -0.74 -8.47 -10.35
N ALA A 11 -1.02 -9.71 -10.74
CA ALA A 11 -1.47 -10.08 -12.08
C ALA A 11 -2.32 -11.35 -12.04
N LYS A 12 -2.88 -11.73 -13.18
CA LYS A 12 -3.56 -13.02 -13.34
C LYS A 12 -2.53 -14.13 -13.60
N GLU A 13 -2.62 -15.25 -12.87
CA GLU A 13 -1.71 -16.39 -13.04
C GLU A 13 -1.81 -16.99 -14.45
N GLY A 14 -0.68 -17.43 -14.99
CA GLY A 14 -0.60 -18.21 -16.21
C GLY A 14 -0.79 -17.46 -17.53
N ILE A 15 -0.95 -16.13 -17.50
CA ILE A 15 -1.01 -15.31 -18.70
C ILE A 15 0.36 -14.66 -18.91
N PRO A 16 1.18 -15.12 -19.89
CA PRO A 16 2.45 -14.48 -20.21
C PRO A 16 2.21 -13.03 -20.67
N ASN A 17 3.01 -12.09 -20.19
CA ASN A 17 2.90 -10.66 -20.50
C ASN A 17 1.52 -10.09 -20.20
N ASN A 18 1.00 -10.42 -19.01
CA ASN A 18 -0.30 -9.91 -18.57
C ASN A 18 -0.23 -8.38 -18.48
N GLU A 19 -1.03 -7.74 -19.34
CA GLU A 19 -1.07 -6.29 -19.45
C GLU A 19 -2.11 -5.68 -18.49
N ALA A 20 -2.99 -6.51 -17.89
CA ALA A 20 -3.83 -6.15 -16.76
C ALA A 20 -3.10 -6.50 -15.46
N TYR A 21 -2.38 -5.55 -14.91
CA TYR A 21 -1.63 -5.69 -13.67
C TYR A 21 -1.85 -4.49 -12.75
N ALA A 22 -1.49 -4.66 -11.49
CA ALA A 22 -1.39 -3.56 -10.54
C ALA A 22 -0.06 -3.64 -9.78
N LYS A 23 0.52 -2.50 -9.48
CA LYS A 23 1.55 -2.34 -8.45
C LYS A 23 0.91 -1.70 -7.24
N LEU A 24 1.26 -2.18 -6.08
CA LEU A 24 0.67 -1.73 -4.83
C LEU A 24 1.73 -1.68 -3.73
N ASP A 25 1.81 -0.54 -3.06
CA ASP A 25 2.62 -0.37 -1.86
C ASP A 25 1.85 -0.91 -0.65
N LEU A 26 2.51 -1.71 0.17
CA LEU A 26 1.95 -2.25 1.41
C LEU A 26 2.67 -1.63 2.63
N PRO A 27 1.96 -1.33 3.73
CA PRO A 27 0.54 -1.62 3.94
C PRO A 27 -0.37 -0.69 3.13
N ALA A 28 -1.42 -1.27 2.60
CA ALA A 28 -2.45 -0.59 1.83
C ALA A 28 -3.79 -0.62 2.58
N SER A 29 -4.61 0.39 2.35
CA SER A 29 -5.98 0.42 2.83
C SER A 29 -6.85 -0.64 2.14
N LEU A 30 -8.02 -0.92 2.72
CA LEU A 30 -8.91 -1.92 2.13
C LEU A 30 -9.44 -1.48 0.76
N TRP A 31 -9.66 -0.20 0.53
CA TRP A 31 -10.06 0.31 -0.78
C TRP A 31 -8.92 0.23 -1.81
N GLU A 32 -7.66 0.48 -1.42
CA GLU A 32 -6.50 0.32 -2.31
C GLU A 32 -6.30 -1.15 -2.72
N LEU A 33 -6.47 -2.09 -1.77
CA LEU A 33 -6.44 -3.52 -2.06
C LEU A 33 -7.50 -3.92 -3.10
N TRP A 34 -8.75 -3.48 -2.90
CA TRP A 34 -9.83 -3.75 -3.85
C TRP A 34 -9.63 -3.06 -5.20
N ASP A 35 -9.10 -1.84 -5.23
CA ASP A 35 -8.79 -1.13 -6.46
C ASP A 35 -7.68 -1.84 -7.27
N ALA A 36 -6.67 -2.38 -6.58
CA ALA A 36 -5.62 -3.18 -7.22
C ALA A 36 -6.21 -4.45 -7.87
N LEU A 37 -7.13 -5.15 -7.19
CA LEU A 37 -7.82 -6.31 -7.75
C LEU A 37 -8.76 -5.94 -8.92
N ASP A 38 -9.44 -4.78 -8.84
CA ASP A 38 -10.25 -4.26 -9.95
C ASP A 38 -9.39 -4.01 -11.22
N LYS A 39 -8.14 -3.54 -11.06
CA LYS A 39 -7.18 -3.36 -12.17
C LYS A 39 -6.70 -4.68 -12.76
N VAL A 40 -6.48 -5.69 -11.94
CA VAL A 40 -6.08 -7.05 -12.38
C VAL A 40 -7.23 -7.79 -13.08
N ARG A 41 -8.50 -7.42 -12.80
CA ARG A 41 -9.71 -7.96 -13.45
C ARG A 41 -9.88 -9.45 -13.29
N LEU A 42 -9.65 -9.95 -12.06
CA LEU A 42 -9.85 -11.36 -11.75
C LEU A 42 -11.31 -11.76 -11.97
N GLN A 43 -11.52 -12.87 -12.68
CA GLN A 43 -12.81 -13.54 -12.75
C GLN A 43 -12.90 -14.59 -11.65
N THR A 44 -14.08 -15.20 -11.49
CA THR A 44 -14.37 -16.14 -10.37
C THR A 44 -13.40 -17.32 -10.28
N ASP A 45 -12.88 -17.78 -11.42
CA ASP A 45 -12.01 -18.97 -11.50
C ASP A 45 -10.52 -18.61 -11.69
N ASP A 46 -10.20 -17.32 -11.73
CA ASP A 46 -8.82 -16.87 -11.92
C ASP A 46 -8.03 -16.95 -10.61
N ILE A 47 -6.75 -17.25 -10.71
CA ILE A 47 -5.81 -17.24 -9.60
C ILE A 47 -5.01 -15.94 -9.65
N LEU A 48 -4.91 -15.28 -8.52
CA LEU A 48 -4.06 -14.09 -8.36
C LEU A 48 -2.59 -14.53 -8.29
N TYR A 49 -1.78 -14.03 -9.21
CA TYR A 49 -0.33 -14.04 -9.09
C TYR A 49 0.12 -12.81 -8.32
N MET A 50 0.98 -13.01 -7.33
CA MET A 50 1.57 -11.95 -6.51
C MET A 50 3.07 -12.17 -6.40
N GLU A 51 3.84 -11.12 -6.64
CA GLU A 51 5.29 -11.10 -6.48
C GLU A 51 5.68 -9.85 -5.68
N ILE A 52 6.57 -10.00 -4.70
CA ILE A 52 7.12 -8.87 -3.95
C ILE A 52 8.31 -8.33 -4.75
N GLU A 53 8.20 -7.11 -5.28
CA GLU A 53 9.24 -6.48 -6.09
C GLU A 53 10.25 -5.68 -5.25
N ASP A 54 9.81 -5.16 -4.09
CA ASP A 54 10.63 -4.34 -3.20
C ASP A 54 10.29 -4.61 -1.74
N TYR A 55 11.29 -4.65 -0.87
CA TYR A 55 11.21 -4.94 0.56
C TYR A 55 11.59 -3.74 1.45
N ASP A 56 11.93 -2.60 0.85
CA ASP A 56 12.42 -1.41 1.54
C ASP A 56 13.53 -1.77 2.57
N ALA A 57 13.35 -1.38 3.83
CA ALA A 57 14.31 -1.67 4.91
C ALA A 57 14.35 -3.16 5.35
N PHE A 58 13.45 -4.01 4.85
CA PHE A 58 13.28 -5.40 5.26
C PHE A 58 13.79 -6.43 4.23
N GLU A 59 14.77 -6.05 3.39
CA GLU A 59 15.34 -6.90 2.33
C GLU A 59 15.79 -8.28 2.84
N TYR A 60 16.20 -8.38 4.10
CA TYR A 60 16.61 -9.65 4.73
C TYR A 60 15.47 -10.67 4.88
N LEU A 61 14.21 -10.26 4.70
CA LEU A 61 13.04 -11.16 4.68
C LEU A 61 12.86 -11.86 3.32
N SER A 62 13.40 -11.31 2.23
CA SER A 62 13.21 -11.85 0.86
C SER A 62 13.46 -13.36 0.77
N PRO A 63 14.58 -13.93 1.25
CA PRO A 63 14.83 -15.37 1.15
C PRO A 63 13.84 -16.25 1.94
N HIS A 64 13.05 -15.64 2.81
CA HIS A 64 12.12 -16.32 3.70
C HIS A 64 10.66 -16.17 3.29
N LEU A 65 10.33 -15.12 2.54
CA LEU A 65 9.01 -14.87 1.99
C LEU A 65 8.85 -15.45 0.59
N ASP A 66 9.94 -15.51 -0.19
CA ASP A 66 9.94 -16.08 -1.52
C ASP A 66 9.50 -17.56 -1.51
N GLY A 67 8.49 -17.87 -2.32
CA GLY A 67 7.95 -19.23 -2.47
C GLY A 67 7.01 -19.70 -1.34
N LEU A 68 6.66 -18.84 -0.39
CA LEU A 68 5.58 -19.14 0.55
C LEU A 68 4.21 -18.92 -0.11
N ASP A 69 3.24 -19.75 0.25
CA ASP A 69 1.82 -19.58 -0.12
C ASP A 69 1.18 -18.49 0.77
N ILE A 70 1.41 -17.23 0.42
CA ILE A 70 0.94 -16.05 1.15
C ILE A 70 -0.14 -15.36 0.32
N SER A 71 -1.27 -15.04 0.93
CA SER A 71 -2.30 -14.21 0.31
C SER A 71 -1.98 -12.72 0.45
N LEU A 72 -2.57 -11.91 -0.43
CA LEU A 72 -2.43 -10.44 -0.38
C LEU A 72 -2.86 -9.87 0.99
N ASN A 73 -3.94 -10.39 1.58
CA ASN A 73 -4.42 -9.94 2.88
C ASN A 73 -3.45 -10.27 4.02
N GLU A 74 -2.86 -11.47 4.00
CA GLU A 74 -1.87 -11.88 5.00
C GLU A 74 -0.59 -11.07 4.90
N LEU A 75 -0.13 -10.77 3.69
CA LEU A 75 1.06 -9.95 3.45
C LEU A 75 0.82 -8.49 3.87
N ASN A 76 -0.38 -7.96 3.58
CA ASN A 76 -0.78 -6.62 4.00
C ASN A 76 -0.84 -6.47 5.52
N ASP A 77 -1.35 -7.49 6.24
CA ASP A 77 -1.35 -7.49 7.70
C ASP A 77 0.08 -7.48 8.26
N LEU A 78 0.98 -8.31 7.72
CA LEU A 78 2.39 -8.28 8.12
C LEU A 78 3.00 -6.90 7.87
N ALA A 79 2.78 -6.33 6.68
CA ALA A 79 3.26 -4.99 6.36
C ALA A 79 2.74 -3.93 7.33
N ALA A 80 1.46 -3.98 7.69
CA ALA A 80 0.87 -3.06 8.67
C ALA A 80 1.48 -3.20 10.07
N GLN A 81 1.81 -4.43 10.49
CA GLN A 81 2.49 -4.67 11.76
C GLN A 81 3.91 -4.12 11.77
N LEU A 82 4.66 -4.31 10.67
CA LEU A 82 6.03 -3.80 10.52
C LEU A 82 6.07 -2.27 10.38
N ALA A 83 5.15 -1.68 9.64
CA ALA A 83 5.06 -0.22 9.47
C ALA A 83 4.79 0.52 10.80
N ALA A 84 4.18 -0.16 11.75
CA ALA A 84 3.86 0.40 13.06
C ALA A 84 4.99 0.24 14.10
N LEU A 85 6.17 -0.27 13.71
CA LEU A 85 7.35 -0.37 14.57
C LEU A 85 8.12 0.96 14.56
N ASP A 86 8.63 1.36 15.72
CA ASP A 86 9.64 2.41 15.82
C ASP A 86 11.05 1.86 15.53
N GLU A 87 12.06 2.72 15.45
CA GLU A 87 13.44 2.33 15.12
C GLU A 87 14.04 1.28 16.08
N VAL A 88 13.71 1.34 17.36
CA VAL A 88 14.20 0.37 18.38
C VAL A 88 13.46 -0.96 18.21
N GLN A 89 12.16 -0.91 17.96
CA GLN A 89 11.33 -2.09 17.71
C GLN A 89 11.70 -2.78 16.38
N GLU A 90 12.09 -2.02 15.35
CA GLU A 90 12.61 -2.60 14.10
C GLU A 90 13.91 -3.38 14.34
N ALA A 91 14.85 -2.79 15.07
CA ALA A 91 16.07 -3.49 15.43
C ALA A 91 15.79 -4.74 16.31
N ALA A 92 14.83 -4.64 17.24
CA ALA A 92 14.39 -5.78 18.03
C ALA A 92 13.76 -6.87 17.15
N PHE A 93 12.89 -6.51 16.19
CA PHE A 93 12.32 -7.45 15.24
C PHE A 93 13.40 -8.18 14.45
N GLU A 94 14.38 -7.47 13.88
CA GLU A 94 15.50 -8.07 13.13
C GLU A 94 16.33 -9.01 14.02
N GLY A 95 16.59 -8.61 15.27
CA GLY A 95 17.30 -9.43 16.24
C GLY A 95 16.53 -10.71 16.61
N LEU A 96 15.26 -10.58 16.96
CA LEU A 96 14.38 -11.71 17.25
C LEU A 96 14.25 -12.66 16.06
N PHE A 97 14.12 -12.10 14.84
CA PHE A 97 14.08 -12.85 13.60
C PHE A 97 15.37 -13.66 13.40
N SER A 98 16.55 -13.04 13.56
CA SER A 98 17.83 -13.70 13.42
C SER A 98 17.99 -14.86 14.40
N MET A 99 17.57 -14.67 15.66
CA MET A 99 17.58 -15.72 16.67
C MET A 99 16.62 -16.87 16.32
N GLU A 100 15.43 -16.56 15.80
CA GLU A 100 14.45 -17.56 15.40
C GLU A 100 14.91 -18.38 14.19
N VAL A 101 15.52 -17.73 13.19
CA VAL A 101 16.16 -18.41 12.04
C VAL A 101 17.21 -19.39 12.53
N GLN A 102 18.13 -18.96 13.43
CA GLN A 102 19.16 -19.84 13.99
C GLN A 102 18.54 -21.01 14.77
N ARG A 103 17.52 -20.75 15.56
CA ARG A 103 16.80 -21.79 16.33
C ARG A 103 16.21 -22.87 15.42
N LYS A 104 15.53 -22.44 14.34
CA LYS A 104 14.89 -23.36 13.39
C LYS A 104 15.91 -24.14 12.56
N VAL A 105 16.97 -23.51 12.10
CA VAL A 105 18.07 -24.19 11.39
C VAL A 105 18.69 -25.27 12.26
N ASN A 106 18.94 -24.96 13.55
CA ASN A 106 19.51 -25.92 14.52
C ASN A 106 18.54 -27.06 14.86
N ALA A 107 17.23 -26.84 14.73
CA ALA A 107 16.18 -27.83 14.99
C ALA A 107 15.85 -28.74 13.77
N ASN A 108 16.84 -29.10 12.94
CA ASN A 108 16.72 -29.96 11.75
C ASN A 108 16.12 -29.30 10.49
N GLY A 109 16.44 -28.03 10.23
CA GLY A 109 16.11 -27.37 8.97
C GLY A 109 14.67 -26.88 8.88
N GLY A 110 14.09 -26.45 9.98
CA GLY A 110 12.79 -25.79 10.01
C GLY A 110 12.83 -24.47 9.21
N VAL A 111 11.74 -24.19 8.49
CA VAL A 111 11.56 -22.97 7.69
C VAL A 111 10.83 -21.92 8.52
N ILE A 112 11.16 -20.66 8.35
CA ILE A 112 10.38 -19.54 8.87
C ILE A 112 9.04 -19.52 8.12
N THR A 113 7.96 -19.41 8.86
CA THR A 113 6.61 -19.30 8.31
C THR A 113 6.11 -17.85 8.42
N LEU A 114 5.09 -17.50 7.68
CA LEU A 114 4.45 -16.19 7.80
C LEU A 114 3.93 -15.95 9.24
N GLN A 115 3.38 -16.97 9.89
CA GLN A 115 2.93 -16.85 11.28
C GLN A 115 4.09 -16.53 12.24
N ASP A 116 5.27 -17.14 12.02
CA ASP A 116 6.45 -16.78 12.83
C ASP A 116 6.83 -15.31 12.67
N LEU A 117 6.80 -14.77 11.41
CA LEU A 117 7.09 -13.35 11.16
C LEU A 117 6.09 -12.43 11.87
N ARG A 118 4.82 -12.80 11.84
CA ARG A 118 3.76 -12.04 12.51
C ARG A 118 3.89 -12.11 14.03
N ASP A 119 4.23 -13.29 14.59
CA ASP A 119 4.49 -13.45 16.01
C ASP A 119 5.69 -12.59 16.46
N LEU A 120 6.74 -12.53 15.64
CA LEU A 120 7.91 -11.68 15.90
C LEU A 120 7.56 -10.19 15.81
N ALA A 121 6.77 -9.76 14.83
CA ALA A 121 6.35 -8.36 14.67
C ALA A 121 5.49 -7.88 15.87
N VAL A 122 4.58 -8.72 16.35
CA VAL A 122 3.79 -8.43 17.56
C VAL A 122 4.70 -8.43 18.79
N SER A 123 5.63 -9.38 18.87
CA SER A 123 6.56 -9.50 20.01
C SER A 123 7.51 -8.32 20.12
N ALA A 124 7.91 -7.71 18.98
CA ALA A 124 8.73 -6.50 18.95
C ALA A 124 8.05 -5.27 19.61
N LYS A 125 6.74 -5.34 19.87
CA LYS A 125 5.96 -4.31 20.60
C LYS A 125 5.76 -4.64 22.08
N THR A 126 6.35 -5.72 22.55
CA THR A 126 6.19 -6.21 23.94
C THR A 126 7.52 -6.23 24.70
N ASP A 127 7.50 -6.48 26.00
CA ASP A 127 8.67 -6.51 26.85
C ASP A 127 9.38 -7.89 26.87
N CYS A 128 9.36 -8.63 25.74
CA CYS A 128 9.96 -9.97 25.66
C CYS A 128 11.44 -9.97 25.23
N TYR A 129 12.06 -8.80 25.15
CA TYR A 129 13.45 -8.62 24.76
C TYR A 129 14.09 -7.42 25.46
N HIS A 130 15.41 -7.36 25.43
CA HIS A 130 16.18 -6.18 25.82
C HIS A 130 17.05 -5.72 24.66
N VAL A 131 17.23 -4.41 24.57
CA VAL A 131 18.13 -3.76 23.61
C VAL A 131 19.19 -3.00 24.39
N VAL A 132 20.46 -3.22 24.04
CA VAL A 132 21.61 -2.55 24.61
C VAL A 132 22.36 -1.80 23.52
N GLU A 133 22.75 -0.56 23.76
CA GLU A 133 23.62 0.21 22.85
C GLU A 133 25.02 -0.40 22.84
N ALA A 134 25.26 -1.37 21.98
CA ALA A 134 26.55 -2.02 21.78
C ALA A 134 26.64 -2.54 20.34
N ALA A 135 27.65 -2.11 19.62
CA ALA A 135 27.92 -2.52 18.24
C ALA A 135 28.76 -3.78 18.11
N ASP A 136 29.48 -4.14 19.19
CA ASP A 136 30.40 -5.28 19.20
C ASP A 136 30.57 -5.86 20.63
N ASP A 137 31.31 -6.98 20.69
CA ASP A 137 31.59 -7.66 21.96
C ASP A 137 32.33 -6.77 22.96
N ALA A 138 33.17 -5.81 22.54
CA ALA A 138 33.90 -4.94 23.45
C ALA A 138 32.98 -3.93 24.13
N GLN A 139 32.08 -3.30 23.37
CA GLN A 139 31.08 -2.38 23.92
C GLN A 139 30.08 -3.11 24.82
N LEU A 140 29.65 -4.31 24.39
CA LEU A 140 28.75 -5.15 25.19
C LEU A 140 29.41 -5.54 26.53
N GLY A 141 30.64 -5.99 26.49
CA GLY A 141 31.36 -6.36 27.70
C GLY A 141 31.60 -5.18 28.64
N ARG A 142 31.88 -4.00 28.11
CA ARG A 142 31.98 -2.77 28.91
C ARG A 142 30.64 -2.43 29.57
N PHE A 143 29.53 -2.52 28.81
CA PHE A 143 28.18 -2.31 29.36
C PHE A 143 27.88 -3.22 30.54
N TYR A 144 28.16 -4.53 30.41
CA TYR A 144 27.92 -5.48 31.49
C TYR A 144 28.80 -5.22 32.73
N ALA A 145 30.05 -4.81 32.51
CA ALA A 145 30.98 -4.50 33.58
C ALA A 145 30.62 -3.19 34.33
N GLU A 146 30.23 -2.15 33.59
CA GLU A 146 29.86 -0.84 34.16
C GLU A 146 28.54 -0.85 34.92
N ASN A 147 27.61 -1.73 34.53
CA ASN A 147 26.27 -1.81 35.14
C ASN A 147 26.15 -2.90 36.22
N GLU A 148 27.27 -3.40 36.73
CA GLU A 148 27.31 -4.37 37.88
C GLU A 148 26.59 -5.71 37.58
N PHE A 149 26.44 -6.08 36.31
CA PHE A 149 25.87 -7.39 35.93
C PHE A 149 26.81 -8.56 36.13
N ILE A 150 28.07 -8.30 36.51
CA ILE A 150 29.10 -9.31 36.76
C ILE A 150 29.57 -9.15 38.19
N PRO A 151 29.00 -9.91 39.14
CA PRO A 151 29.32 -9.77 40.59
C PRO A 151 30.80 -9.95 40.94
N GLU A 152 31.54 -10.72 40.10
CA GLU A 152 32.96 -10.96 40.31
C GLU A 152 33.84 -9.71 40.07
N LEU A 153 33.29 -8.66 39.45
CA LEU A 153 33.96 -7.39 39.23
C LEU A 153 33.65 -6.33 40.29
N ASP A 154 32.80 -6.67 41.26
CA ASP A 154 32.42 -5.73 42.31
C ASP A 154 33.63 -5.36 43.20
N GLY A 155 33.83 -4.04 43.37
CA GLY A 155 34.87 -3.49 44.19
C GLY A 155 36.30 -3.48 43.61
N ILE A 156 36.50 -3.76 42.34
CA ILE A 156 37.80 -3.58 41.65
C ILE A 156 38.14 -2.09 41.53
N SER A 157 39.43 -1.73 41.49
CA SER A 157 39.85 -0.34 41.25
C SER A 157 39.67 0.05 39.77
N ASP A 158 39.54 1.37 39.50
CA ASP A 158 39.43 1.90 38.15
C ASP A 158 40.61 1.49 37.27
N GLU A 159 41.82 1.40 37.85
CA GLU A 159 43.02 0.95 37.11
C GLU A 159 42.88 -0.51 36.63
N VAL A 160 42.33 -1.38 37.45
CA VAL A 160 42.10 -2.79 37.10
C VAL A 160 40.95 -2.91 36.14
N PHE A 161 39.91 -2.10 36.31
CA PHE A 161 38.76 -2.06 35.39
C PHE A 161 39.16 -1.76 33.95
N GLU A 162 40.01 -0.76 33.71
CA GLU A 162 40.48 -0.41 32.38
C GLU A 162 41.44 -1.45 31.77
N MET A 163 41.90 -2.44 32.53
CA MET A 163 42.71 -3.57 32.07
C MET A 163 41.89 -4.79 31.67
N LEU A 164 40.55 -4.77 31.86
CA LEU A 164 39.72 -5.91 31.56
C LEU A 164 39.66 -6.19 30.04
N ASP A 165 39.56 -7.45 29.68
CA ASP A 165 39.26 -7.89 28.31
C ASP A 165 37.74 -7.77 28.06
N PHE A 166 37.28 -6.55 27.78
CA PHE A 166 35.86 -6.30 27.51
C PHE A 166 35.32 -7.13 26.34
N ALA A 167 36.15 -7.35 25.30
CA ALA A 167 35.71 -8.18 24.17
C ALA A 167 35.52 -9.66 24.57
N GLY A 168 36.37 -10.16 25.46
CA GLY A 168 36.22 -11.50 26.04
C GLY A 168 34.96 -11.62 26.90
N ILE A 169 34.71 -10.62 27.76
CA ILE A 169 33.51 -10.52 28.57
C ILE A 169 32.25 -10.49 27.72
N GLY A 170 32.16 -9.58 26.76
CA GLY A 170 30.99 -9.45 25.91
C GLY A 170 30.69 -10.69 25.08
N ARG A 171 31.74 -11.35 24.56
CA ARG A 171 31.60 -12.64 23.86
C ARG A 171 31.03 -13.72 24.78
N MET A 172 31.51 -13.79 26.03
CA MET A 172 31.00 -14.74 27.03
C MET A 172 29.52 -14.49 27.30
N MET A 173 29.13 -13.24 27.56
CA MET A 173 27.73 -12.85 27.80
C MET A 173 26.85 -13.17 26.60
N ARG A 174 27.21 -12.72 25.40
CA ARG A 174 26.48 -13.01 24.19
C ARG A 174 26.28 -14.50 23.90
N CYS A 175 27.32 -15.30 24.13
CA CYS A 175 27.23 -16.76 23.99
C CYS A 175 26.30 -17.42 25.07
N SER A 176 26.22 -16.87 26.27
CA SER A 176 25.34 -17.41 27.33
C SER A 176 23.88 -17.05 27.09
N GLU A 177 23.60 -15.88 26.50
CA GLU A 177 22.26 -15.32 26.29
C GLU A 177 21.69 -15.62 24.88
N ASN A 178 22.57 -16.04 23.97
CA ASN A 178 22.24 -16.23 22.55
C ASN A 178 21.69 -14.98 21.85
N GLY A 179 22.09 -13.80 22.32
CA GLY A 179 21.72 -12.53 21.69
C GLY A 179 22.50 -12.26 20.40
N VAL A 180 22.06 -11.27 19.66
CA VAL A 180 22.61 -10.90 18.35
C VAL A 180 22.87 -9.39 18.25
N PHE A 181 23.86 -9.01 17.43
CA PHE A 181 24.05 -7.61 17.06
C PHE A 181 23.25 -7.28 15.82
N VAL A 182 22.53 -6.16 15.88
CA VAL A 182 21.77 -5.58 14.79
C VAL A 182 22.15 -4.11 14.69
N ASN A 183 22.74 -3.71 13.57
CA ASN A 183 23.29 -2.37 13.40
C ASN A 183 24.26 -2.01 14.56
N SER A 184 23.97 -1.01 15.35
CA SER A 184 24.78 -0.61 16.53
C SER A 184 24.14 -1.02 17.86
N LEU A 185 23.23 -1.97 17.82
CA LEU A 185 22.47 -2.44 18.97
C LEU A 185 22.72 -3.93 19.21
N TYR A 186 22.71 -4.34 20.47
CA TYR A 186 22.66 -5.74 20.86
C TYR A 186 21.24 -6.08 21.34
N VAL A 187 20.66 -7.11 20.75
CA VAL A 187 19.31 -7.59 21.07
C VAL A 187 19.41 -8.96 21.72
N LEU A 188 18.77 -9.12 22.85
CA LEU A 188 18.62 -10.42 23.52
C LEU A 188 17.15 -10.68 23.86
N ARG A 189 16.73 -11.92 23.74
CA ARG A 189 15.38 -12.35 24.09
C ARG A 189 15.33 -12.72 25.57
N ASP A 190 14.34 -12.17 26.31
CA ASP A 190 14.13 -12.39 27.74
C ASP A 190 12.74 -12.98 28.06
N GLY A 191 11.94 -13.31 27.06
CA GLY A 191 10.58 -13.81 27.27
C GLY A 191 10.10 -14.78 26.21
N GLU A 192 8.85 -15.20 26.34
CA GLU A 192 8.16 -15.95 25.32
C GLU A 192 7.62 -14.99 24.23
N LEU A 193 7.63 -15.45 22.98
CA LEU A 193 7.05 -14.70 21.88
C LEU A 193 5.52 -14.64 22.02
N THR A 194 4.98 -13.49 21.74
CA THR A 194 3.53 -13.27 21.69
C THR A 194 2.98 -13.81 20.37
N THR A 195 1.93 -14.63 20.44
CA THR A 195 1.29 -15.16 19.23
C THR A 195 0.37 -14.12 18.63
N ALA A 196 0.58 -13.78 17.37
CA ALA A 196 -0.29 -12.91 16.61
C ALA A 196 -1.65 -13.57 16.33
N PRO A 197 -2.76 -12.82 16.33
CA PRO A 197 -4.07 -13.39 16.00
C PRO A 197 -4.07 -13.88 14.54
N PRO A 198 -4.85 -14.94 14.23
CA PRO A 198 -4.91 -15.46 12.87
C PRO A 198 -5.53 -14.42 11.91
N VAL A 199 -5.01 -14.35 10.70
CA VAL A 199 -5.55 -13.53 9.61
C VAL A 199 -6.19 -14.44 8.56
N GLN A 200 -7.29 -14.01 7.99
CA GLN A 200 -7.95 -14.74 6.90
C GLN A 200 -7.17 -14.55 5.59
N LYS A 201 -7.07 -15.60 4.77
CA LYS A 201 -6.46 -15.49 3.44
C LYS A 201 -7.28 -14.59 2.49
N ALA A 202 -8.59 -14.67 2.55
CA ALA A 202 -9.48 -13.83 1.74
C ALA A 202 -9.45 -12.39 2.24
N LEU A 203 -9.52 -11.43 1.30
CA LEU A 203 -9.75 -10.04 1.66
C LEU A 203 -11.09 -9.89 2.39
N PRO A 204 -11.17 -8.99 3.38
CA PRO A 204 -12.43 -8.58 3.98
C PRO A 204 -13.40 -8.05 2.91
N GLU A 205 -14.69 -8.04 3.21
CA GLU A 205 -15.69 -7.37 2.36
C GLU A 205 -15.35 -5.89 2.17
N LYS A 206 -15.78 -5.32 1.03
CA LYS A 206 -15.60 -3.88 0.75
C LYS A 206 -16.16 -3.06 1.91
N PRO A 207 -15.50 -1.95 2.29
CA PRO A 207 -15.97 -1.09 3.37
C PRO A 207 -17.40 -0.59 3.14
N GLY A 208 -18.14 -0.34 4.22
CA GLY A 208 -19.50 0.23 4.14
C GLY A 208 -19.53 1.73 3.83
N TYR A 209 -18.38 2.43 3.93
CA TYR A 209 -18.21 3.83 3.52
C TYR A 209 -17.62 3.92 2.11
N LEU A 210 -17.85 5.05 1.43
CA LEU A 210 -17.21 5.33 0.14
C LEU A 210 -15.87 6.06 0.34
N PHE A 211 -15.87 7.04 1.23
CA PHE A 211 -14.69 7.79 1.63
C PHE A 211 -14.70 7.93 3.15
N ARG A 212 -13.54 7.81 3.75
CA ARG A 212 -13.30 8.03 5.17
C ARG A 212 -12.18 9.02 5.33
N LEU A 213 -12.45 10.09 6.05
CA LEU A 213 -11.48 11.13 6.33
C LEU A 213 -11.20 11.16 7.82
N THR A 214 -9.93 11.20 8.19
CA THR A 214 -9.53 11.60 9.54
C THR A 214 -9.16 13.07 9.48
N LEU A 215 -9.97 13.90 10.14
CA LEU A 215 -9.84 15.35 10.17
C LEU A 215 -9.17 15.79 11.46
N GLY A 216 -8.35 16.84 11.40
CA GLY A 216 -7.75 17.46 12.56
C GLY A 216 -7.47 18.93 12.33
N LEU A 217 -7.05 19.63 13.37
CA LEU A 217 -6.65 21.02 13.26
C LEU A 217 -5.21 21.10 12.73
N HIS A 218 -4.91 22.19 11.98
CA HIS A 218 -3.57 22.40 11.46
C HIS A 218 -2.53 22.31 12.59
N PRO A 219 -1.36 21.64 12.38
CA PRO A 219 -0.35 21.43 13.42
C PRO A 219 0.09 22.71 14.18
N ASP A 220 0.04 23.86 13.51
CA ASP A 220 0.38 25.16 14.13
C ASP A 220 -0.58 25.58 15.24
N ILE A 221 -1.78 24.98 15.32
CA ILE A 221 -2.78 25.27 16.35
C ILE A 221 -2.47 24.53 17.65
N GLY A 222 -1.63 23.50 17.61
CA GLY A 222 -1.18 22.76 18.79
C GLY A 222 -2.27 21.90 19.47
N ASP A 223 -3.38 21.63 18.78
CA ASP A 223 -4.49 20.81 19.26
C ASP A 223 -4.44 19.43 18.58
N ALA A 224 -4.40 18.37 19.38
CA ALA A 224 -4.31 16.98 18.90
C ALA A 224 -5.69 16.31 18.68
N ARG A 225 -6.79 17.11 18.71
CA ARG A 225 -8.14 16.54 18.46
C ARG A 225 -8.27 16.10 17.01
N THR A 226 -8.80 14.92 16.83
CA THR A 226 -9.11 14.34 15.53
C THR A 226 -10.52 13.78 15.52
N VAL A 227 -11.17 13.80 14.36
CA VAL A 227 -12.47 13.16 14.14
C VAL A 227 -12.43 12.36 12.84
N THR A 228 -13.06 11.19 12.85
CA THR A 228 -13.24 10.39 11.64
C THR A 228 -14.63 10.63 11.08
N LEU A 229 -14.72 10.94 9.79
CA LEU A 229 -15.94 11.24 9.07
C LEU A 229 -16.05 10.35 7.82
N ASP A 230 -17.17 9.62 7.73
CA ASP A 230 -17.51 8.83 6.55
C ASP A 230 -18.38 9.67 5.60
N LEU A 231 -18.03 9.69 4.31
CA LEU A 231 -18.73 10.42 3.27
C LEU A 231 -19.44 9.47 2.30
N PRO A 232 -20.61 9.84 1.73
CA PRO A 232 -21.31 11.11 1.97
C PRO A 232 -21.98 11.14 3.34
N ALA A 233 -21.76 12.23 4.07
CA ALA A 233 -22.30 12.48 5.41
C ALA A 233 -23.57 13.36 5.36
N ALA A 234 -24.47 13.13 6.29
CA ALA A 234 -25.61 14.02 6.49
C ALA A 234 -25.20 15.31 7.21
N GLU A 235 -25.97 16.39 7.06
CA GLU A 235 -25.71 17.68 7.71
C GLU A 235 -25.48 17.55 9.23
N ALA A 236 -26.25 16.67 9.89
CA ALA A 236 -26.09 16.43 11.32
C ALA A 236 -24.74 15.79 11.69
N GLU A 237 -24.18 14.93 10.84
CA GLU A 237 -22.88 14.28 11.02
C GLU A 237 -21.75 15.28 10.79
N LEU A 238 -21.90 16.18 9.82
CA LEU A 238 -20.95 17.28 9.57
C LEU A 238 -20.90 18.24 10.76
N LEU A 239 -22.06 18.61 11.33
CA LEU A 239 -22.14 19.47 12.51
C LEU A 239 -21.56 18.80 13.76
N ASP A 240 -21.81 17.51 13.96
CA ASP A 240 -21.23 16.73 15.07
C ASP A 240 -19.70 16.66 14.97
N ALA A 241 -19.17 16.45 13.77
CA ALA A 241 -17.73 16.47 13.53
C ALA A 241 -17.10 17.84 13.84
N GLN A 242 -17.76 18.95 13.47
CA GLN A 242 -17.33 20.31 13.82
C GLN A 242 -17.35 20.54 15.34
N GLU A 243 -18.40 20.07 16.03
CA GLU A 243 -18.50 20.17 17.50
C GLU A 243 -17.39 19.38 18.19
N GLN A 244 -17.07 18.17 17.72
CA GLN A 244 -15.99 17.34 18.26
C GLN A 244 -14.61 18.01 18.07
N LEU A 245 -14.36 18.64 16.92
CA LEU A 245 -13.15 19.41 16.67
C LEU A 245 -13.14 20.75 17.40
N GLY A 246 -14.32 21.27 17.80
CA GLY A 246 -14.46 22.57 18.45
C GLY A 246 -14.34 23.74 17.48
N VAL A 247 -14.80 23.60 16.24
CA VAL A 247 -14.77 24.60 15.18
C VAL A 247 -16.19 24.99 14.76
N GLU A 248 -16.35 26.22 14.24
CA GLU A 248 -17.64 26.71 13.71
C GLU A 248 -17.77 26.47 12.19
N GLY A 249 -16.68 26.02 11.54
CA GLY A 249 -16.60 25.77 10.11
C GLY A 249 -15.33 24.97 9.79
N TRP A 250 -15.07 24.70 8.52
CA TRP A 250 -13.94 23.87 8.10
C TRP A 250 -12.63 24.65 7.87
N GLU A 251 -12.65 25.97 8.08
CA GLU A 251 -11.43 26.79 7.96
C GLU A 251 -10.39 26.38 9.00
N GLY A 252 -9.18 26.05 8.57
CA GLY A 252 -8.08 25.55 9.43
C GLY A 252 -8.18 24.08 9.83
N VAL A 253 -9.18 23.35 9.32
CA VAL A 253 -9.23 21.88 9.41
C VAL A 253 -8.41 21.28 8.25
N THR A 254 -7.65 20.23 8.55
CA THR A 254 -6.85 19.49 7.56
C THR A 254 -7.22 18.01 7.57
N VAL A 255 -7.03 17.34 6.44
CA VAL A 255 -7.11 15.89 6.37
C VAL A 255 -5.79 15.32 6.84
N ILE A 256 -5.84 14.48 7.87
CA ILE A 256 -4.70 13.78 8.43
C ILE A 256 -4.52 12.43 7.75
N ASP A 257 -5.65 11.77 7.44
CA ASP A 257 -5.68 10.45 6.82
C ASP A 257 -6.89 10.32 5.92
N TYR A 258 -6.74 9.55 4.86
CA TYR A 258 -7.73 9.31 3.83
C TYR A 258 -7.79 7.83 3.45
N ASP A 259 -8.98 7.27 3.38
CA ASP A 259 -9.27 6.00 2.74
C ASP A 259 -10.55 6.11 1.90
N GLY A 260 -10.51 5.60 0.66
CA GLY A 260 -11.67 5.77 -0.21
C GLY A 260 -11.65 4.92 -1.47
N ILE A 261 -12.87 4.76 -2.00
CA ILE A 261 -13.14 3.97 -3.22
C ILE A 261 -12.39 4.49 -4.47
N ILE A 262 -11.94 5.74 -4.44
CA ILE A 262 -11.08 6.37 -5.45
C ILE A 262 -9.75 6.71 -4.77
N PRO A 263 -8.73 5.82 -4.80
CA PRO A 263 -7.48 6.03 -4.08
C PRO A 263 -6.78 7.37 -4.39
N TYR A 264 -6.85 7.83 -5.66
CA TYR A 264 -6.20 9.10 -6.06
C TYR A 264 -6.92 10.36 -5.54
N ALA A 265 -8.12 10.25 -4.98
CA ALA A 265 -8.78 11.38 -4.35
C ALA A 265 -8.06 11.85 -3.09
N ALA A 266 -7.07 11.08 -2.60
CA ALA A 266 -6.13 11.55 -1.60
C ALA A 266 -5.39 12.83 -2.04
N ASP A 267 -5.06 12.97 -3.33
CA ASP A 267 -4.39 14.15 -3.88
C ASP A 267 -5.25 15.43 -3.77
N PHE A 268 -6.57 15.28 -3.64
CA PHE A 268 -7.49 16.41 -3.42
C PHE A 268 -7.42 16.96 -1.99
N THR A 269 -6.82 16.23 -1.07
CA THR A 269 -6.77 16.56 0.36
C THR A 269 -5.62 17.49 0.73
N ASP A 270 -4.65 17.71 -0.16
CA ASP A 270 -3.48 18.58 0.08
C ASP A 270 -3.79 20.09 -0.05
N LEU A 271 -4.96 20.44 -0.59
CA LEU A 271 -5.42 21.83 -0.71
C LEU A 271 -6.32 22.22 0.47
N PRO A 272 -6.51 23.54 0.77
CA PRO A 272 -7.53 24.00 1.69
C PRO A 272 -8.88 23.42 1.25
N MET A 273 -9.32 22.36 1.92
CA MET A 273 -10.39 21.51 1.43
C MET A 273 -11.76 22.14 1.69
N GLU A 274 -12.54 22.27 0.65
CA GLU A 274 -13.97 22.49 0.77
C GLU A 274 -14.66 21.13 1.01
N LEU A 275 -14.76 20.74 2.29
CA LEU A 275 -15.35 19.44 2.67
C LEU A 275 -16.78 19.28 2.12
N ASP A 276 -17.51 20.39 1.97
CA ASP A 276 -18.83 20.37 1.37
C ASP A 276 -18.79 19.91 -0.10
N GLU A 277 -17.81 20.34 -0.89
CA GLU A 277 -17.62 19.86 -2.26
C GLU A 277 -17.22 18.38 -2.30
N PHE A 278 -16.38 17.94 -1.37
CA PHE A 278 -16.01 16.53 -1.27
C PHE A 278 -17.21 15.66 -0.90
N ASN A 279 -18.10 16.17 -0.03
CA ASN A 279 -19.36 15.50 0.28
C ASN A 279 -20.29 15.41 -0.94
N VAL A 280 -20.30 16.43 -1.81
CA VAL A 280 -21.02 16.40 -3.09
C VAL A 280 -20.46 15.35 -4.04
N LEU A 281 -19.13 15.25 -4.17
CA LEU A 281 -18.47 14.19 -4.96
C LEU A 281 -18.86 12.81 -4.43
N ALA A 282 -18.79 12.63 -3.12
CA ALA A 282 -19.16 11.37 -2.46
C ALA A 282 -20.63 10.99 -2.73
N ALA A 283 -21.53 11.95 -2.69
CA ALA A 283 -22.94 11.72 -3.03
C ALA A 283 -23.12 11.36 -4.52
N ALA A 284 -22.41 12.03 -5.42
CA ALA A 284 -22.44 11.72 -6.85
C ALA A 284 -21.94 10.28 -7.14
N VAL A 285 -20.87 9.85 -6.45
CA VAL A 285 -20.35 8.47 -6.56
C VAL A 285 -21.33 7.46 -6.00
N ARG A 286 -21.98 7.73 -4.85
CA ARG A 286 -22.99 6.85 -4.25
C ARG A 286 -24.20 6.66 -5.17
N ASP A 287 -24.69 7.74 -5.77
CA ASP A 287 -25.92 7.77 -6.56
C ASP A 287 -25.70 7.42 -8.04
N MET A 288 -24.47 7.00 -8.38
CA MET A 288 -24.04 6.64 -9.72
C MET A 288 -24.82 5.45 -10.27
N PRO A 289 -25.41 5.54 -11.47
CA PRO A 289 -26.09 4.42 -12.10
C PRO A 289 -25.06 3.36 -12.53
N SER A 290 -25.34 2.07 -12.27
CA SER A 290 -24.44 0.96 -12.62
C SER A 290 -22.99 1.20 -12.17
N PRO A 291 -22.76 1.31 -10.86
CA PRO A 291 -21.43 1.69 -10.33
C PRO A 291 -20.33 0.74 -10.78
N GLU A 292 -20.64 -0.54 -11.04
CA GLU A 292 -19.69 -1.54 -11.56
C GLU A 292 -19.09 -1.18 -12.94
N LYS A 293 -19.77 -0.33 -13.72
CA LYS A 293 -19.28 0.16 -15.01
C LYS A 293 -18.79 1.60 -14.96
N GLN A 294 -19.53 2.45 -14.24
CA GLN A 294 -19.25 3.89 -14.23
C GLN A 294 -18.07 4.26 -13.35
N LEU A 295 -17.87 3.56 -12.22
CA LEU A 295 -16.78 3.86 -11.30
C LEU A 295 -15.38 3.58 -11.90
N PRO A 296 -15.11 2.42 -12.54
CA PRO A 296 -13.84 2.22 -13.25
C PRO A 296 -13.61 3.28 -14.36
N LYS A 297 -14.66 3.71 -15.06
CA LYS A 297 -14.60 4.77 -16.05
C LYS A 297 -14.23 6.12 -15.43
N LEU A 298 -14.86 6.49 -14.31
CA LEU A 298 -14.50 7.70 -13.57
C LEU A 298 -13.04 7.65 -13.11
N LYS A 299 -12.61 6.55 -12.50
CA LYS A 299 -11.21 6.36 -12.08
C LYS A 299 -10.22 6.50 -13.23
N ALA A 300 -10.55 5.92 -14.40
CA ALA A 300 -9.74 6.04 -15.61
C ALA A 300 -9.63 7.49 -16.09
N LEU A 301 -10.74 8.25 -16.09
CA LEU A 301 -10.78 9.66 -16.48
C LEU A 301 -10.01 10.55 -15.52
N LEU A 302 -10.19 10.38 -14.21
CA LEU A 302 -9.47 11.13 -13.20
C LEU A 302 -7.94 10.98 -13.37
N LYS A 303 -7.50 9.76 -13.63
CA LYS A 303 -6.09 9.47 -13.88
C LYS A 303 -5.61 10.02 -15.22
N GLN A 304 -6.41 9.88 -16.30
CA GLN A 304 -6.07 10.35 -17.64
C GLN A 304 -5.89 11.87 -17.70
N PHE A 305 -6.72 12.60 -16.96
CA PHE A 305 -6.67 14.06 -16.92
C PHE A 305 -5.82 14.61 -15.78
N GLU A 306 -5.17 13.74 -15.00
CA GLU A 306 -4.35 14.13 -13.85
C GLU A 306 -5.09 15.12 -12.94
N VAL A 307 -6.38 14.79 -12.64
CA VAL A 307 -7.27 15.68 -11.88
C VAL A 307 -6.76 15.85 -10.47
N GLN A 308 -6.62 17.10 -10.03
CA GLN A 308 -6.12 17.48 -8.71
C GLN A 308 -7.12 18.36 -7.93
N ASP A 309 -8.34 18.54 -8.45
CA ASP A 309 -9.37 19.35 -7.79
C ASP A 309 -10.74 18.66 -7.83
N ILE A 310 -11.51 18.91 -6.76
CA ILE A 310 -12.81 18.25 -6.55
C ILE A 310 -13.85 18.73 -7.57
N ALA A 311 -13.83 20.01 -7.96
CA ALA A 311 -14.80 20.56 -8.89
C ALA A 311 -14.70 19.91 -10.27
N THR A 312 -13.47 19.67 -10.76
CA THR A 312 -13.25 18.91 -12.00
C THR A 312 -13.70 17.45 -11.84
N ALA A 313 -13.44 16.81 -10.69
CA ALA A 313 -13.89 15.45 -10.41
C ALA A 313 -15.44 15.35 -10.43
N ILE A 314 -16.14 16.29 -9.82
CA ILE A 314 -17.61 16.37 -9.86
C ILE A 314 -18.10 16.53 -11.31
N SER A 315 -17.50 17.46 -12.06
CA SER A 315 -17.87 17.68 -13.47
C SER A 315 -17.70 16.42 -14.32
N LEU A 316 -16.69 15.59 -14.05
CA LEU A 316 -16.51 14.32 -14.72
C LEU A 316 -17.60 13.31 -14.39
N THR A 317 -18.15 13.31 -13.17
CA THR A 317 -19.27 12.42 -12.83
C THR A 317 -20.52 12.72 -13.67
N GLU A 318 -20.71 13.97 -14.10
CA GLU A 318 -21.86 14.41 -14.88
C GLU A 318 -21.74 14.07 -16.39
N CYS A 319 -20.52 13.89 -16.91
CA CYS A 319 -20.27 13.66 -18.33
C CYS A 319 -19.73 12.26 -18.66
N LEU A 320 -19.89 11.29 -17.76
CA LEU A 320 -19.39 9.91 -17.95
C LEU A 320 -19.92 9.25 -19.22
N ASP A 321 -21.12 9.60 -19.67
CA ASP A 321 -21.74 9.03 -20.88
C ASP A 321 -21.07 9.52 -22.17
N ASP A 322 -20.29 10.60 -22.12
CA ASP A 322 -19.48 11.08 -23.24
C ASP A 322 -18.22 10.22 -23.48
N TYR A 323 -17.93 9.29 -22.59
CA TYR A 323 -16.75 8.43 -22.64
C TYR A 323 -17.14 6.95 -22.62
N VAL A 324 -16.32 6.14 -23.28
CA VAL A 324 -16.44 4.67 -23.29
C VAL A 324 -15.18 4.09 -22.68
N LEU A 325 -15.36 3.18 -21.73
CA LEU A 325 -14.30 2.33 -21.20
C LEU A 325 -14.57 0.89 -21.61
N THR A 326 -13.60 0.26 -22.25
CA THR A 326 -13.63 -1.18 -22.57
C THR A 326 -12.66 -1.90 -21.62
N PRO A 327 -13.17 -2.52 -20.53
CA PRO A 327 -12.30 -3.07 -19.48
C PRO A 327 -11.39 -4.19 -19.95
N ASP A 328 -11.84 -5.00 -20.93
CA ASP A 328 -11.11 -6.19 -21.40
C ASP A 328 -9.95 -5.85 -22.34
N LEU A 329 -9.79 -4.59 -22.74
CA LEU A 329 -8.71 -4.14 -23.59
C LEU A 329 -7.68 -3.37 -22.76
N SER A 330 -6.61 -4.04 -22.35
CA SER A 330 -5.52 -3.47 -21.53
C SER A 330 -4.24 -3.23 -22.32
N SER A 331 -4.21 -3.66 -23.61
CA SER A 331 -2.99 -3.63 -24.41
C SER A 331 -3.27 -3.32 -25.87
N PRO A 332 -2.25 -2.84 -26.62
CA PRO A 332 -2.34 -2.75 -28.06
C PRO A 332 -2.67 -4.09 -28.70
N GLN A 333 -2.09 -5.20 -28.21
CA GLN A 333 -2.32 -6.52 -28.78
C GLN A 333 -3.78 -6.96 -28.61
N GLU A 334 -4.36 -6.80 -27.41
CA GLU A 334 -5.77 -7.12 -27.16
C GLU A 334 -6.69 -6.25 -28.04
N THR A 335 -6.40 -4.95 -28.17
CA THR A 335 -7.11 -4.02 -29.06
C THR A 335 -7.06 -4.50 -30.52
N ALA A 336 -5.88 -4.93 -30.99
CA ALA A 336 -5.73 -5.47 -32.33
C ALA A 336 -6.52 -6.77 -32.54
N ILE A 337 -6.49 -7.68 -31.57
CA ILE A 337 -7.23 -8.95 -31.61
C ILE A 337 -8.72 -8.70 -31.66
N ASP A 338 -9.23 -7.86 -30.78
CA ASP A 338 -10.65 -7.49 -30.73
C ASP A 338 -11.11 -6.88 -32.04
N HIS A 339 -10.35 -5.90 -32.57
CA HIS A 339 -10.65 -5.25 -33.83
C HIS A 339 -10.64 -6.24 -35.03
N LEU A 340 -9.66 -7.15 -35.12
CA LEU A 340 -9.61 -8.17 -36.15
C LEU A 340 -10.81 -9.10 -36.10
N ARG A 341 -11.23 -9.53 -34.89
CA ARG A 341 -12.42 -10.37 -34.68
C ARG A 341 -13.71 -9.65 -35.04
N PHE A 342 -13.78 -8.34 -34.85
CA PHE A 342 -14.93 -7.53 -35.26
C PHE A 342 -15.00 -7.34 -36.77
N MET A 343 -13.86 -7.15 -37.44
CA MET A 343 -13.78 -6.83 -38.85
C MET A 343 -13.85 -8.05 -39.76
N THR A 344 -13.60 -9.26 -39.26
CA THR A 344 -13.51 -10.47 -40.08
C THR A 344 -14.29 -11.63 -39.44
N ASP A 345 -14.51 -12.70 -40.21
CA ASP A 345 -15.00 -13.97 -39.63
C ASP A 345 -13.91 -14.64 -38.78
N ASP A 346 -14.33 -15.53 -37.87
CA ASP A 346 -13.45 -16.19 -36.90
C ASP A 346 -12.25 -16.92 -37.56
N HIS A 347 -12.47 -17.56 -38.72
CA HIS A 347 -11.41 -18.29 -39.40
C HIS A 347 -10.37 -17.34 -40.00
N SER A 348 -10.83 -16.24 -40.60
CA SER A 348 -9.94 -15.21 -41.16
C SER A 348 -9.21 -14.45 -40.05
N ALA A 349 -9.88 -14.19 -38.92
CA ALA A 349 -9.27 -13.58 -37.75
C ALA A 349 -8.09 -14.45 -37.25
N GLU A 350 -8.30 -15.76 -37.03
CA GLU A 350 -7.26 -16.66 -36.56
C GLU A 350 -6.04 -16.72 -37.51
N LEU A 351 -6.31 -16.71 -38.81
CA LEU A 351 -5.22 -16.68 -39.81
C LEU A 351 -4.43 -15.37 -39.69
N LEU A 352 -5.10 -14.22 -39.56
CA LEU A 352 -4.45 -12.92 -39.43
C LEU A 352 -3.66 -12.76 -38.15
N LEU A 353 -4.13 -13.30 -37.00
CA LEU A 353 -3.43 -13.25 -35.73
C LEU A 353 -2.00 -13.79 -35.80
N SER A 354 -1.74 -14.77 -36.67
CA SER A 354 -0.40 -15.37 -36.83
C SER A 354 0.50 -14.59 -37.83
N HIS A 355 -0.03 -13.60 -38.56
CA HIS A 355 0.68 -12.92 -39.66
C HIS A 355 0.75 -11.40 -39.52
N VAL A 356 0.02 -10.83 -38.58
CA VAL A 356 0.00 -9.37 -38.30
C VAL A 356 0.88 -9.06 -37.09
N ASN A 357 1.61 -7.95 -37.16
CA ASN A 357 2.24 -7.39 -35.95
C ASN A 357 1.14 -6.74 -35.10
N LEU A 358 0.55 -7.53 -34.17
CA LEU A 358 -0.57 -7.12 -33.36
C LEU A 358 -0.27 -5.87 -32.52
N TYR A 359 0.95 -5.74 -32.00
CA TYR A 359 1.32 -4.56 -31.21
C TYR A 359 1.28 -3.28 -32.06
N ALA A 360 1.95 -3.28 -33.20
CA ALA A 360 1.98 -2.12 -34.08
C ALA A 360 0.56 -1.78 -34.60
N TYR A 361 -0.19 -2.81 -34.99
CA TYR A 361 -1.56 -2.61 -35.48
C TYR A 361 -2.49 -2.06 -34.39
N GLY A 362 -2.40 -2.57 -33.16
CA GLY A 362 -3.17 -2.06 -32.05
C GLY A 362 -2.82 -0.62 -31.68
N CYS A 363 -1.52 -0.26 -31.72
CA CYS A 363 -1.11 1.14 -31.55
C CYS A 363 -1.71 2.08 -32.59
N ASP A 364 -1.81 1.62 -33.86
CA ASP A 364 -2.43 2.42 -34.91
C ASP A 364 -3.94 2.63 -34.68
N ILE A 365 -4.66 1.56 -34.26
CA ILE A 365 -6.08 1.65 -33.89
C ILE A 365 -6.30 2.63 -32.74
N ILE A 366 -5.55 2.46 -31.65
CA ILE A 366 -5.64 3.33 -30.46
C ILE A 366 -5.45 4.79 -30.86
N LYS A 367 -4.50 5.05 -31.74
CA LYS A 367 -4.22 6.40 -32.23
C LYS A 367 -5.34 6.95 -33.17
N GLU A 368 -5.86 6.12 -34.07
CA GLU A 368 -6.94 6.50 -34.97
C GLU A 368 -8.24 6.82 -34.23
N ASP A 369 -8.54 6.07 -33.19
CA ASP A 369 -9.71 6.25 -32.35
C ASP A 369 -9.53 7.32 -31.25
N ASN A 370 -8.38 8.00 -31.21
CA ASN A 370 -8.03 8.93 -30.14
C ASN A 370 -8.21 8.32 -28.73
N ALA A 371 -7.98 7.02 -28.64
CA ALA A 371 -8.11 6.25 -27.41
C ALA A 371 -6.83 6.30 -26.56
N THR A 372 -6.95 5.92 -25.29
CA THR A 372 -5.82 5.78 -24.35
C THR A 372 -5.99 4.51 -23.54
N LEU A 373 -4.90 3.79 -23.34
CA LEU A 373 -4.86 2.68 -22.38
C LEU A 373 -4.77 3.23 -20.97
N SER A 374 -5.66 2.79 -20.12
CA SER A 374 -5.68 3.07 -18.69
C SER A 374 -5.51 1.78 -17.89
N PRO A 375 -5.17 1.84 -16.61
CA PRO A 375 -5.15 0.65 -15.75
C PRO A 375 -6.49 -0.09 -15.69
N TYR A 376 -7.59 0.57 -16.06
CA TYR A 376 -8.94 0.00 -16.03
C TYR A 376 -9.44 -0.44 -17.41
N GLY A 377 -8.67 -0.25 -18.48
CA GLY A 377 -9.03 -0.62 -19.85
C GLY A 377 -8.78 0.46 -20.87
N LEU A 378 -9.21 0.20 -22.09
CA LEU A 378 -9.14 1.16 -23.21
C LEU A 378 -10.23 2.22 -23.03
N LEU A 379 -9.82 3.47 -22.97
CA LEU A 379 -10.67 4.64 -22.77
C LEU A 379 -10.67 5.52 -24.02
N HIS A 380 -11.84 5.92 -24.49
CA HIS A 380 -11.99 6.89 -25.58
C HIS A 380 -13.28 7.70 -25.42
N ARG A 381 -13.43 8.80 -26.16
CA ARG A 381 -14.70 9.52 -26.25
C ARG A 381 -15.70 8.75 -27.14
N ALA A 382 -16.97 8.82 -26.80
CA ALA A 382 -18.04 8.19 -27.57
C ALA A 382 -18.14 8.71 -29.04
N ASP A 383 -17.66 9.92 -29.29
CA ASP A 383 -17.63 10.55 -30.62
C ASP A 383 -16.27 10.41 -31.34
N TYR A 384 -15.33 9.64 -30.78
CA TYR A 384 -13.97 9.43 -31.27
C TYR A 384 -13.16 10.73 -31.47
N GLN A 385 -13.56 11.83 -30.84
CA GLN A 385 -12.77 13.07 -30.84
C GLN A 385 -11.66 12.96 -29.79
N PRO A 386 -10.57 13.75 -29.91
CA PRO A 386 -9.53 13.80 -28.89
C PRO A 386 -10.10 14.07 -27.51
N MET A 387 -9.63 13.33 -26.52
CA MET A 387 -10.02 13.53 -25.12
C MET A 387 -9.49 14.88 -24.63
N LEU A 388 -10.41 15.71 -24.15
CA LEU A 388 -10.12 17.00 -23.52
C LEU A 388 -10.72 16.97 -22.11
N SER A 389 -10.01 17.54 -21.14
CA SER A 389 -10.60 17.73 -19.81
C SER A 389 -11.78 18.70 -19.87
N PRO A 390 -12.75 18.64 -18.95
CA PRO A 390 -13.88 19.57 -18.91
C PRO A 390 -13.44 21.04 -18.96
N MET A 391 -12.34 21.37 -18.30
CA MET A 391 -11.76 22.72 -18.32
C MET A 391 -11.24 23.12 -19.72
N GLN A 392 -10.61 22.21 -20.43
CA GLN A 392 -10.13 22.44 -21.80
C GLN A 392 -11.29 22.55 -22.81
N GLU A 393 -12.38 21.80 -22.61
CA GLU A 393 -13.58 21.91 -23.44
C GLU A 393 -14.26 23.26 -23.27
N THR A 394 -14.39 23.75 -22.05
CA THR A 394 -14.94 25.08 -21.76
C THR A 394 -14.12 26.16 -22.45
N GLN A 395 -12.79 26.14 -22.35
CA GLN A 395 -11.91 27.09 -23.03
C GLN A 395 -12.02 27.01 -24.56
N LYS A 396 -12.16 25.81 -25.12
CA LYS A 396 -12.35 25.61 -26.58
C LYS A 396 -13.70 26.15 -27.06
N MET A 397 -14.75 26.03 -26.26
CA MET A 397 -16.06 26.62 -26.58
C MET A 397 -16.03 28.15 -26.52
N GLU A 398 -15.40 28.74 -25.50
CA GLU A 398 -15.24 30.20 -25.41
C GLU A 398 -14.42 30.79 -26.56
N MET A 399 -13.38 30.09 -27.03
CA MET A 399 -12.59 30.51 -28.18
C MET A 399 -13.36 30.40 -29.50
N LYS A 400 -14.36 29.50 -29.63
CA LYS A 400 -15.20 29.38 -30.78
C LYS A 400 -16.33 30.42 -30.84
N MET A 401 -16.68 31.00 -29.70
CA MET A 401 -17.70 32.05 -29.59
C MET A 401 -17.17 33.46 -29.75
N LYS A 402 -15.85 33.65 -29.83
CA LYS A 402 -15.18 34.90 -30.18
C LYS A 402 -14.76 34.91 -31.63
#